data_3e43f628ff2af916f9d6cf1ff144d14f
#
_entry.id   3e43f628ff2af916f9d6cf1ff144d14f
#
_cell.length_a   1.000
_cell.length_b   1.000
_cell.length_c   1.000
_cell.angle_alpha   90.00
_cell.angle_beta   90.00
_cell.angle_gamma   90.00
#
_symmetry.space_group_name_H-M   'P 1'
#
loop_
_entity.id
_entity.type
_entity.pdbx_description
1 polymer ?
#
loop_
_entity_poly.entity_id
_entity_poly.type
_entity_poly.pdbx_seq_one_letter_code
_entity_poly.pdbx_strand_id
1 'polypeptide(L)'
;MYFSLEDFQRIQNNMTIPYCLEPSIVQNIIDIDNIIEPIILENNQTHNNYHKTTHTVHKQYRDEQKQVFHKTSYSNKRHNNKRGGNNEQSWERMAEFKATQIEKPKEGIDKLVQDIRGSLNKISSKNYDSQKAIILELLQQVYELDPELVKRVTTAFFDIASINSFYSEIYAKLYQELSVQYETFNDVINNHIQTYYTGIKEIKCVVTEEDYDAFCASNKENDTRKALTTFIVQLMKTGIVPKLRVLSIITGIQDIIVEKVEEENAVNEVEKLTELLFLFVKEGKGQFEEVKTEWIWKHKCIPMIQTFAKYKKNDKKSISSRAIFNYMDMKALL
;
A
#
# COMPACT_ATOMS: atom_id res chain seq x y z
N MET A 1 39.23 2.23 -19.87
CA MET A 1 38.74 3.60 -20.04
C MET A 1 37.81 3.84 -18.91
N TYR A 2 38.09 4.76 -17.99
CA TYR A 2 37.22 5.04 -16.83
C TYR A 2 36.47 6.32 -17.14
N PHE A 3 35.15 6.30 -17.01
CA PHE A 3 34.31 7.49 -17.13
C PHE A 3 34.02 8.05 -15.74
N SER A 4 34.13 9.36 -15.56
CA SER A 4 33.77 10.06 -14.34
C SER A 4 32.25 10.37 -14.32
N LEU A 5 31.69 10.68 -13.16
CA LEU A 5 30.30 11.13 -13.05
C LEU A 5 30.02 12.39 -13.90
N GLU A 6 31.02 13.27 -14.01
CA GLU A 6 30.95 14.49 -14.83
C GLU A 6 30.88 14.18 -16.33
N ASP A 7 31.55 13.12 -16.79
CA ASP A 7 31.46 12.68 -18.16
C ASP A 7 30.05 12.17 -18.51
N PHE A 8 29.40 11.46 -17.58
CA PHE A 8 28.01 11.03 -17.72
C PHE A 8 27.06 12.22 -17.77
N GLN A 9 27.21 13.20 -16.87
CA GLN A 9 26.38 14.40 -16.86
C GLN A 9 26.55 15.22 -18.14
N ARG A 10 27.78 15.33 -18.66
CA ARG A 10 28.06 16.03 -19.93
C ARG A 10 27.46 15.32 -21.13
N ILE A 11 27.46 13.98 -21.15
CA ILE A 11 26.81 13.19 -22.21
C ILE A 11 25.29 13.38 -22.11
N GLN A 12 24.70 13.30 -20.92
CA GLN A 12 23.27 13.47 -20.70
C GLN A 12 22.76 14.85 -21.14
N ASN A 13 23.51 15.90 -20.86
CA ASN A 13 23.15 17.28 -21.23
C ASN A 13 23.31 17.59 -22.75
N ASN A 14 24.13 16.81 -23.45
CA ASN A 14 24.39 16.98 -24.88
C ASN A 14 23.58 16.03 -25.78
N MET A 15 22.76 15.14 -25.20
CA MET A 15 21.96 14.22 -26.01
C MET A 15 20.74 14.92 -26.61
N THR A 16 20.78 15.17 -27.92
CA THR A 16 19.66 15.72 -28.71
C THR A 16 18.74 14.64 -29.29
N ILE A 17 19.10 13.37 -29.16
CA ILE A 17 18.30 12.23 -29.67
C ILE A 17 18.05 11.27 -28.49
N PRO A 18 16.81 10.83 -28.23
CA PRO A 18 16.55 9.82 -27.20
C PRO A 18 17.14 8.48 -27.65
N TYR A 19 18.27 8.10 -27.07
CA TYR A 19 18.83 6.76 -27.24
C TYR A 19 17.98 5.75 -26.48
N CYS A 20 17.39 4.82 -27.20
CA CYS A 20 16.80 3.63 -26.60
C CYS A 20 17.95 2.64 -26.35
N LEU A 21 18.22 2.35 -25.07
CA LEU A 21 19.22 1.33 -24.71
C LEU A 21 18.75 -0.03 -25.25
N GLU A 22 19.69 -0.85 -25.70
CA GLU A 22 19.37 -2.22 -26.12
C GLU A 22 18.73 -2.99 -24.94
N PRO A 23 17.77 -3.88 -25.23
CA PRO A 23 17.07 -4.65 -24.19
C PRO A 23 17.99 -5.39 -23.22
N SER A 24 19.13 -5.88 -23.70
CA SER A 24 20.18 -6.53 -22.91
C SER A 24 20.83 -5.58 -21.90
N ILE A 25 21.02 -4.31 -22.25
CA ILE A 25 21.61 -3.29 -21.38
C ILE A 25 20.61 -2.89 -20.31
N VAL A 26 19.34 -2.73 -20.68
CA VAL A 26 18.27 -2.43 -19.71
C VAL A 26 18.12 -3.58 -18.70
N GLN A 27 18.20 -4.83 -19.17
CA GLN A 27 18.15 -6.00 -18.30
C GLN A 27 19.34 -6.04 -17.34
N ASN A 28 20.55 -5.78 -17.84
CA ASN A 28 21.75 -5.73 -16.99
C ASN A 28 21.67 -4.61 -15.93
N ILE A 29 21.08 -3.46 -16.25
CA ILE A 29 20.86 -2.38 -15.26
C ILE A 29 19.87 -2.82 -14.18
N ILE A 30 18.78 -3.50 -14.56
CA ILE A 30 17.80 -4.05 -13.63
C ILE A 30 18.44 -5.14 -12.76
N ASP A 31 19.27 -6.00 -13.34
CA ASP A 31 19.95 -7.07 -12.62
C ASP A 31 21.00 -6.49 -11.64
N ILE A 32 21.68 -5.39 -12.01
CA ILE A 32 22.59 -4.66 -11.11
C ILE A 32 21.82 -4.02 -9.95
N ASP A 33 20.68 -3.39 -10.20
CA ASP A 33 19.83 -2.82 -9.14
C ASP A 33 19.35 -3.92 -8.18
N ASN A 34 18.97 -5.09 -8.68
CA ASN A 34 18.58 -6.24 -7.86
C ASN A 34 19.73 -6.81 -7.02
N ILE A 35 20.98 -6.64 -7.45
CA ILE A 35 22.18 -7.07 -6.70
C ILE A 35 22.59 -6.02 -5.67
N ILE A 36 22.44 -4.74 -5.98
CA ILE A 36 22.83 -3.64 -5.09
C ILE A 36 21.81 -3.44 -3.96
N GLU A 37 20.50 -3.64 -4.20
CA GLU A 37 19.46 -3.53 -3.18
C GLU A 37 19.71 -4.44 -1.94
N PRO A 38 20.08 -5.72 -2.05
CA PRO A 38 20.41 -6.56 -0.89
C PRO A 38 21.61 -6.05 -0.09
N ILE A 39 22.63 -5.49 -0.75
CA ILE A 39 23.85 -5.00 -0.10
C ILE A 39 23.58 -3.75 0.75
N ILE A 40 22.65 -2.89 0.30
CA ILE A 40 22.19 -1.73 1.07
C ILE A 40 21.35 -2.17 2.27
N LEU A 41 20.60 -3.27 2.16
CA LEU A 41 19.74 -3.81 3.22
C LEU A 41 20.53 -4.48 4.36
N GLU A 42 21.68 -5.12 4.10
CA GLU A 42 22.53 -5.72 5.14
C GLU A 42 23.12 -4.68 6.10
N ASN A 43 23.34 -3.44 5.64
CA ASN A 43 23.85 -2.36 6.47
C ASN A 43 22.81 -1.67 7.38
N ASN A 44 21.52 -1.97 7.22
CA ASN A 44 20.42 -1.32 7.96
C ASN A 44 19.69 -2.23 8.98
N GLN A 45 20.25 -3.41 9.33
CA GLN A 45 19.59 -4.39 10.23
C GLN A 45 19.63 -4.07 11.73
N THR A 46 19.80 -2.85 12.15
CA THR A 46 19.80 -2.49 13.57
C THR A 46 18.59 -1.67 14.01
N HIS A 47 17.36 -2.00 13.69
CA HIS A 47 16.19 -1.50 14.44
C HIS A 47 14.90 -2.29 14.12
N ASN A 48 14.77 -3.47 14.74
CA ASN A 48 13.50 -4.21 14.78
C ASN A 48 12.86 -4.09 16.17
N ASN A 49 12.01 -3.08 16.38
CA ASN A 49 11.13 -3.02 17.56
C ASN A 49 9.78 -2.31 17.33
N TYR A 50 9.24 -2.29 16.11
CA TYR A 50 8.01 -1.52 15.81
C TYR A 50 6.72 -2.34 15.57
N HIS A 51 6.70 -3.64 15.86
CA HIS A 51 5.53 -4.47 15.51
C HIS A 51 4.40 -4.55 16.56
N LYS A 52 4.44 -3.79 17.65
CA LYS A 52 3.42 -3.93 18.73
C LYS A 52 2.33 -2.86 18.80
N THR A 53 2.41 -1.76 18.05
CA THR A 53 1.49 -0.61 18.25
C THR A 53 0.32 -0.52 17.27
N THR A 54 0.29 -1.27 16.19
CA THR A 54 -0.76 -1.16 15.17
C THR A 54 -2.07 -1.89 15.50
N HIS A 55 -2.07 -2.79 16.48
CA HIS A 55 -3.26 -3.60 16.79
C HIS A 55 -4.37 -2.87 17.57
N THR A 56 -4.06 -1.79 18.28
CA THR A 56 -5.01 -1.13 19.20
C THR A 56 -5.90 -0.08 18.52
N VAL A 57 -5.40 0.61 17.51
CA VAL A 57 -6.14 1.70 16.85
C VAL A 57 -7.29 1.20 15.96
N HIS A 58 -7.17 0.00 15.42
CA HIS A 58 -8.18 -0.54 14.50
C HIS A 58 -9.47 -1.07 15.15
N LYS A 59 -9.45 -1.37 16.45
CA LYS A 59 -10.66 -1.84 17.16
C LYS A 59 -11.66 -0.70 17.42
N GLN A 60 -11.14 0.50 17.64
CA GLN A 60 -11.97 1.67 17.97
C GLN A 60 -12.79 2.17 16.77
N TYR A 61 -12.22 2.13 15.54
CA TYR A 61 -12.91 2.60 14.33
C TYR A 61 -14.07 1.70 13.86
N ARG A 62 -14.06 0.42 14.22
CA ARG A 62 -15.10 -0.53 13.81
C ARG A 62 -16.39 -0.38 14.61
N ASP A 63 -16.29 0.05 15.84
CA ASP A 63 -17.45 0.23 16.73
C ASP A 63 -18.20 1.54 16.48
N GLU A 64 -17.51 2.60 16.04
CA GLU A 64 -18.15 3.86 15.69
C GLU A 64 -18.93 3.78 14.35
N GLN A 65 -18.50 3.00 13.40
CA GLN A 65 -19.24 2.80 12.14
C GLN A 65 -20.51 1.94 12.30
N LYS A 66 -20.59 1.09 13.32
CA LYS A 66 -21.79 0.29 13.60
C LYS A 66 -22.96 1.10 14.19
N GLN A 67 -22.69 2.26 14.79
CA GLN A 67 -23.74 3.08 15.39
C GLN A 67 -24.52 3.96 14.40
N VAL A 68 -24.02 4.16 13.19
CA VAL A 68 -24.65 5.07 12.21
C VAL A 68 -25.67 4.36 11.31
N PHE A 69 -25.73 3.02 11.27
CA PHE A 69 -26.54 2.27 10.29
C PHE A 69 -27.81 1.59 10.85
N HIS A 70 -28.26 1.88 12.05
CA HIS A 70 -29.52 1.31 12.57
C HIS A 70 -30.57 2.37 12.89
N LYS A 71 -31.21 2.91 11.85
CA LYS A 71 -32.59 3.46 11.91
C LYS A 71 -33.26 3.33 10.55
N THR A 72 -33.72 2.13 10.24
CA THR A 72 -34.90 1.93 9.41
C THR A 72 -35.65 0.72 9.95
N SER A 73 -36.83 1.03 10.48
CA SER A 73 -37.80 0.09 11.00
C SER A 73 -38.39 -0.78 9.91
N TYR A 74 -38.39 -2.08 10.09
CA TYR A 74 -39.44 -2.96 9.57
C TYR A 74 -39.89 -3.92 10.65
N SER A 75 -41.14 -3.74 11.05
CA SER A 75 -41.91 -4.68 11.87
C SER A 75 -42.20 -5.94 11.06
N ASN A 76 -41.96 -7.13 11.57
CA ASN A 76 -43.01 -8.14 11.67
C ASN A 76 -42.60 -9.47 12.31
N LYS A 77 -43.55 -9.90 13.14
CA LYS A 77 -44.03 -11.25 13.47
C LYS A 77 -43.12 -12.20 14.25
N ARG A 78 -43.59 -12.33 15.48
CA ARG A 78 -43.33 -13.41 16.44
C ARG A 78 -43.61 -14.78 15.82
N HIS A 79 -42.65 -15.69 15.92
CA HIS A 79 -42.94 -17.12 16.06
C HIS A 79 -42.26 -17.64 17.33
N ASN A 80 -43.14 -18.01 18.29
CA ASN A 80 -42.79 -18.75 19.48
C ASN A 80 -42.36 -20.17 19.07
N ASN A 81 -41.18 -20.59 19.44
CA ASN A 81 -40.90 -22.01 19.65
C ASN A 81 -40.03 -22.17 20.89
N LYS A 82 -40.70 -22.63 21.96
CA LYS A 82 -40.08 -23.13 23.17
C LYS A 82 -39.33 -24.43 22.86
N ARG A 83 -38.02 -24.46 23.10
CA ARG A 83 -37.33 -25.68 23.57
C ARG A 83 -36.19 -25.23 24.50
N GLY A 84 -36.30 -25.68 25.76
CA GLY A 84 -35.31 -25.45 26.80
C GLY A 84 -34.07 -26.28 26.55
N GLY A 85 -32.93 -25.69 26.88
CA GLY A 85 -31.65 -26.33 26.97
C GLY A 85 -30.73 -25.37 27.71
N ASN A 86 -30.29 -25.79 28.89
CA ASN A 86 -29.38 -25.09 29.75
C ASN A 86 -28.13 -24.67 29.01
N ASN A 87 -27.89 -23.38 28.93
CA ASN A 87 -26.62 -22.84 28.45
C ASN A 87 -26.16 -21.70 29.37
N GLU A 88 -25.97 -21.99 30.66
CA GLU A 88 -25.36 -21.06 31.62
C GLU A 88 -23.91 -20.76 31.30
N GLN A 89 -23.22 -21.62 30.57
CA GLN A 89 -21.80 -21.41 30.18
C GLN A 89 -21.58 -20.38 29.05
N SER A 90 -22.63 -19.95 28.37
CA SER A 90 -22.50 -18.98 27.28
C SER A 90 -22.44 -17.51 27.75
N TRP A 91 -22.99 -17.23 28.94
CA TRP A 91 -23.05 -15.88 29.51
C TRP A 91 -21.75 -15.50 30.26
N GLU A 92 -21.02 -16.45 30.81
CA GLU A 92 -19.74 -16.20 31.48
C GLU A 92 -18.64 -15.76 30.52
N ARG A 93 -18.69 -16.17 29.23
CA ARG A 93 -17.74 -15.71 28.23
C ARG A 93 -17.98 -14.29 27.68
N MET A 94 -19.18 -13.72 27.95
CA MET A 94 -19.46 -12.33 27.57
C MET A 94 -19.10 -11.33 28.69
N ALA A 95 -18.71 -11.79 29.87
CA ALA A 95 -18.47 -10.95 31.04
C ALA A 95 -17.03 -10.40 31.14
N GLU A 96 -16.11 -10.74 30.26
CA GLU A 96 -14.84 -9.98 30.12
C GLU A 96 -15.03 -8.70 29.28
N PHE A 97 -15.89 -7.83 29.78
CA PHE A 97 -15.91 -6.45 29.32
C PHE A 97 -14.60 -5.79 29.80
N LYS A 98 -13.56 -5.89 29.01
CA LYS A 98 -12.35 -5.10 29.25
C LYS A 98 -12.75 -3.64 29.04
N ALA A 99 -12.97 -2.93 30.14
CA ALA A 99 -13.15 -1.49 30.12
C ALA A 99 -12.04 -0.89 29.23
N THR A 100 -12.42 -0.08 28.26
CA THR A 100 -11.48 0.66 27.43
C THR A 100 -10.55 1.41 28.38
N GLN A 101 -9.29 1.01 28.46
CA GLN A 101 -8.31 1.76 29.24
C GLN A 101 -8.25 3.14 28.59
N ILE A 102 -8.67 4.15 29.34
CA ILE A 102 -8.47 5.55 28.93
C ILE A 102 -6.97 5.73 28.90
N GLU A 103 -6.41 5.79 27.68
CA GLU A 103 -4.99 6.07 27.50
C GLU A 103 -4.69 7.39 28.20
N LYS A 104 -3.60 7.44 28.98
CA LYS A 104 -3.14 8.69 29.59
C LYS A 104 -2.97 9.72 28.50
N PRO A 105 -3.35 10.99 28.71
CA PRO A 105 -3.14 12.03 27.71
C PRO A 105 -1.66 12.04 27.33
N LYS A 106 -1.41 11.93 26.02
CA LYS A 106 -0.05 11.98 25.47
C LYS A 106 0.49 13.39 25.67
N GLU A 107 1.76 13.49 26.02
CA GLU A 107 2.45 14.77 26.22
C GLU A 107 3.63 14.88 25.25
N GLY A 108 4.13 16.10 25.06
CA GLY A 108 5.29 16.38 24.22
C GLY A 108 5.08 15.95 22.77
N ILE A 109 6.10 15.29 22.20
CA ILE A 109 6.13 14.87 20.79
C ILE A 109 4.99 13.90 20.41
N ASP A 110 4.61 13.00 21.31
CA ASP A 110 3.55 12.03 21.03
C ASP A 110 2.21 12.71 20.88
N LYS A 111 1.97 13.82 21.59
CA LYS A 111 0.81 14.67 21.40
C LYS A 111 0.82 15.35 20.04
N LEU A 112 1.95 15.98 19.66
CA LEU A 112 2.09 16.66 18.36
C LEU A 112 1.83 15.69 17.19
N VAL A 113 2.43 14.51 17.22
CA VAL A 113 2.19 13.47 16.19
C VAL A 113 0.73 13.00 16.17
N GLN A 114 0.09 12.89 17.33
CA GLN A 114 -1.33 12.51 17.42
C GLN A 114 -2.24 13.63 16.87
N ASP A 115 -1.96 14.88 17.14
CA ASP A 115 -2.72 16.02 16.63
C ASP A 115 -2.55 16.14 15.10
N ILE A 116 -1.36 15.89 14.56
CA ILE A 116 -1.12 15.76 13.12
C ILE A 116 -1.96 14.61 12.52
N ARG A 117 -1.96 13.43 13.15
CA ARG A 117 -2.81 12.30 12.74
C ARG A 117 -4.30 12.68 12.75
N GLY A 118 -4.72 13.42 13.77
CA GLY A 118 -6.09 13.94 13.89
C GLY A 118 -6.47 14.86 12.73
N SER A 119 -5.56 15.76 12.34
CA SER A 119 -5.75 16.68 11.21
C SER A 119 -5.72 15.95 9.86
N LEU A 120 -4.83 14.98 9.69
CA LEU A 120 -4.81 14.13 8.49
C LEU A 120 -6.11 13.33 8.32
N ASN A 121 -6.66 12.79 9.40
CA ASN A 121 -7.93 12.07 9.35
C ASN A 121 -9.15 12.95 9.05
N LYS A 122 -9.04 14.25 9.28
CA LYS A 122 -10.12 15.23 9.02
C LYS A 122 -10.00 15.91 7.65
N ILE A 123 -8.85 15.76 6.98
CA ILE A 123 -8.60 16.48 5.73
C ILE A 123 -9.55 16.03 4.62
N SER A 124 -10.03 16.97 3.86
CA SER A 124 -10.91 16.79 2.70
C SER A 124 -10.70 17.93 1.71
N SER A 125 -11.24 17.82 0.51
CA SER A 125 -11.16 18.90 -0.48
C SER A 125 -11.77 20.22 0.01
N LYS A 126 -12.75 20.18 0.92
CA LYS A 126 -13.44 21.37 1.44
C LYS A 126 -12.64 22.12 2.51
N ASN A 127 -11.80 21.43 3.27
CA ASN A 127 -11.06 22.00 4.39
C ASN A 127 -9.53 21.82 4.24
N TYR A 128 -9.07 21.56 3.01
CA TYR A 128 -7.68 21.26 2.70
C TYR A 128 -6.72 22.32 3.26
N ASP A 129 -6.93 23.59 2.90
CA ASP A 129 -6.02 24.67 3.29
C ASP A 129 -5.98 24.89 4.80
N SER A 130 -7.13 24.79 5.48
CA SER A 130 -7.19 24.95 6.93
C SER A 130 -6.51 23.80 7.67
N GLN A 131 -6.72 22.55 7.23
CA GLN A 131 -6.04 21.39 7.84
C GLN A 131 -4.54 21.36 7.50
N LYS A 132 -4.16 21.76 6.29
CA LYS A 132 -2.75 21.92 5.92
C LYS A 132 -2.03 22.95 6.80
N ALA A 133 -2.66 24.10 7.05
CA ALA A 133 -2.08 25.15 7.92
C ALA A 133 -1.81 24.61 9.34
N ILE A 134 -2.77 23.88 9.92
CA ILE A 134 -2.61 23.23 11.22
C ILE A 134 -1.47 22.19 11.19
N ILE A 135 -1.41 21.35 10.15
CA ILE A 135 -0.37 20.34 10.02
C ILE A 135 1.02 20.98 9.91
N LEU A 136 1.15 22.06 9.12
CA LEU A 136 2.41 22.80 8.97
C LEU A 136 2.87 23.42 10.30
N GLU A 137 1.96 24.03 11.05
CA GLU A 137 2.28 24.59 12.37
C GLU A 137 2.76 23.51 13.36
N LEU A 138 2.05 22.38 13.42
CA LEU A 138 2.44 21.28 14.28
C LEU A 138 3.75 20.63 13.83
N LEU A 139 3.96 20.47 12.52
CA LEU A 139 5.18 19.91 11.96
C LEU A 139 6.39 20.80 12.19
N GLN A 140 6.21 22.12 12.15
CA GLN A 140 7.26 23.08 12.52
C GLN A 140 7.68 22.89 13.97
N GLN A 141 6.74 22.72 14.89
CA GLN A 141 7.06 22.44 16.31
C GLN A 141 7.82 21.11 16.47
N VAL A 142 7.44 20.06 15.70
CA VAL A 142 8.17 18.78 15.69
C VAL A 142 9.59 18.98 15.19
N TYR A 143 9.78 19.73 14.11
CA TYR A 143 11.08 20.00 13.50
C TYR A 143 12.02 20.79 14.42
N GLU A 144 11.47 21.77 15.13
CA GLU A 144 12.21 22.58 16.11
C GLU A 144 12.66 21.79 17.33
N LEU A 145 11.91 20.76 17.72
CA LEU A 145 12.32 19.85 18.80
C LEU A 145 13.46 18.94 18.36
N ASP A 146 13.31 18.26 17.25
CA ASP A 146 14.31 17.39 16.64
C ASP A 146 13.88 17.07 15.19
N PRO A 147 14.66 17.45 14.16
CA PRO A 147 14.40 17.16 12.76
C PRO A 147 14.19 15.66 12.46
N GLU A 148 14.87 14.77 13.20
CA GLU A 148 14.72 13.31 13.04
C GLU A 148 13.32 12.82 13.42
N LEU A 149 12.62 13.52 14.31
CA LEU A 149 11.25 13.17 14.70
C LEU A 149 10.24 13.39 13.59
N VAL A 150 10.57 14.16 12.55
CA VAL A 150 9.75 14.32 11.34
C VAL A 150 9.50 12.96 10.66
N LYS A 151 10.43 11.99 10.77
CA LYS A 151 10.25 10.61 10.29
C LYS A 151 9.01 9.93 10.89
N ARG A 152 8.64 10.25 12.11
CA ARG A 152 7.42 9.74 12.76
C ARG A 152 6.16 10.29 12.11
N VAL A 153 6.21 11.51 11.60
CA VAL A 153 5.10 12.15 10.88
C VAL A 153 4.94 11.49 9.50
N THR A 154 6.03 11.22 8.79
CA THR A 154 5.97 10.52 7.49
C THR A 154 5.38 9.12 7.65
N THR A 155 5.76 8.39 8.69
CA THR A 155 5.14 7.10 9.01
C THR A 155 3.64 7.24 9.26
N ALA A 156 3.20 8.30 9.95
CA ALA A 156 1.78 8.56 10.17
C ALA A 156 0.98 8.75 8.87
N PHE A 157 1.59 9.34 7.83
CA PHE A 157 0.95 9.44 6.52
C PHE A 157 0.69 8.06 5.91
N PHE A 158 1.69 7.16 5.92
CA PHE A 158 1.52 5.81 5.40
C PHE A 158 0.51 4.99 6.18
N ASP A 159 0.51 5.10 7.52
CA ASP A 159 -0.46 4.44 8.37
C ASP A 159 -1.91 4.87 8.01
N ILE A 160 -2.14 6.17 7.84
CA ILE A 160 -3.45 6.72 7.53
C ILE A 160 -3.86 6.37 6.10
N ALA A 161 -2.95 6.52 5.13
CA ALA A 161 -3.21 6.18 3.74
C ALA A 161 -3.48 4.68 3.54
N SER A 162 -2.88 3.82 4.39
CA SER A 162 -3.12 2.37 4.39
C SER A 162 -4.54 1.96 4.82
N ILE A 163 -5.28 2.87 5.44
CA ILE A 163 -6.64 2.62 5.92
C ILE A 163 -7.68 3.24 4.98
N ASN A 164 -7.34 4.37 4.34
CA ASN A 164 -8.31 5.19 3.65
C ASN A 164 -7.86 5.56 2.22
N SER A 165 -8.07 4.63 1.29
CA SER A 165 -7.72 4.84 -0.11
C SER A 165 -8.49 5.97 -0.80
N PHE A 166 -9.70 6.31 -0.32
CA PHE A 166 -10.54 7.35 -0.93
C PHE A 166 -9.87 8.73 -0.93
N TYR A 167 -9.08 9.03 0.10
CA TYR A 167 -8.37 10.31 0.22
C TYR A 167 -6.92 10.27 -0.25
N SER A 168 -6.48 9.20 -0.92
CA SER A 168 -5.09 9.00 -1.35
C SER A 168 -4.57 10.16 -2.22
N GLU A 169 -5.39 10.74 -3.08
CA GLU A 169 -5.02 11.89 -3.91
C GLU A 169 -4.71 13.12 -3.05
N ILE A 170 -5.56 13.40 -2.06
CA ILE A 170 -5.39 14.53 -1.13
C ILE A 170 -4.12 14.32 -0.29
N TYR A 171 -3.90 13.10 0.21
CA TYR A 171 -2.71 12.77 0.98
C TYR A 171 -1.44 12.90 0.14
N ALA A 172 -1.45 12.44 -1.12
CA ALA A 172 -0.29 12.55 -2.00
C ALA A 172 0.06 14.00 -2.34
N LYS A 173 -0.96 14.83 -2.59
CA LYS A 173 -0.77 16.27 -2.80
C LYS A 173 -0.16 16.93 -1.56
N LEU A 174 -0.69 16.66 -0.38
CA LEU A 174 -0.16 17.21 0.87
C LEU A 174 1.27 16.72 1.12
N TYR A 175 1.53 15.43 0.90
CA TYR A 175 2.87 14.85 1.02
C TYR A 175 3.88 15.57 0.12
N GLN A 176 3.51 15.83 -1.14
CA GLN A 176 4.33 16.59 -2.08
C GLN A 176 4.64 18.00 -1.56
N GLU A 177 3.63 18.72 -1.09
CA GLU A 177 3.83 20.07 -0.57
C GLU A 177 4.74 20.10 0.66
N LEU A 178 4.62 19.09 1.55
CA LEU A 178 5.47 18.96 2.74
C LEU A 178 6.90 18.53 2.37
N SER A 179 7.08 17.68 1.37
CA SER A 179 8.40 17.22 0.92
C SER A 179 9.28 18.33 0.33
N VAL A 180 8.67 19.41 -0.15
CA VAL A 180 9.39 20.62 -0.60
C VAL A 180 10.00 21.38 0.58
N GLN A 181 9.33 21.36 1.74
CA GLN A 181 9.78 22.09 2.93
C GLN A 181 10.67 21.25 3.86
N TYR A 182 10.44 19.94 3.89
CA TYR A 182 11.11 18.99 4.80
C TYR A 182 11.70 17.83 4.02
N GLU A 183 13.01 17.87 3.78
CA GLU A 183 13.75 16.86 2.99
C GLU A 183 13.59 15.46 3.54
N THR A 184 13.42 15.32 4.86
CA THR A 184 13.15 14.05 5.56
C THR A 184 11.99 13.25 4.94
N PHE A 185 10.99 13.90 4.32
CA PHE A 185 9.91 13.23 3.62
C PHE A 185 10.43 12.45 2.40
N ASN A 186 11.44 12.97 1.70
CA ASN A 186 12.05 12.30 0.55
C ASN A 186 12.98 11.15 0.98
N ASP A 187 13.64 11.27 2.13
CA ASP A 187 14.58 10.26 2.62
C ASP A 187 13.90 8.95 3.03
N VAL A 188 12.69 9.04 3.60
CA VAL A 188 12.00 7.86 4.14
C VAL A 188 11.06 7.18 3.15
N ILE A 189 10.73 7.81 2.01
CA ILE A 189 9.77 7.29 1.04
C ILE A 189 10.21 5.93 0.48
N ASN A 190 11.50 5.78 0.18
CA ASN A 190 12.05 4.55 -0.39
C ASN A 190 11.91 3.38 0.59
N ASN A 191 12.12 3.60 1.88
CA ASN A 191 11.97 2.57 2.91
C ASN A 191 10.51 2.11 3.02
N HIS A 192 9.54 3.04 2.96
CA HIS A 192 8.13 2.68 2.98
C HIS A 192 7.70 1.87 1.75
N ILE A 193 8.18 2.26 0.56
CA ILE A 193 7.91 1.53 -0.68
C ILE A 193 8.57 0.15 -0.66
N GLN A 194 9.79 0.05 -0.14
CA GLN A 194 10.49 -1.23 -0.01
C GLN A 194 9.76 -2.16 0.97
N THR A 195 9.34 -1.66 2.13
CA THR A 195 8.54 -2.42 3.10
C THR A 195 7.23 -2.92 2.48
N TYR A 196 6.55 -2.06 1.72
CA TYR A 196 5.35 -2.43 0.98
C TYR A 196 5.63 -3.58 -0.02
N TYR A 197 6.70 -3.46 -0.83
CA TYR A 197 7.05 -4.46 -1.82
C TYR A 197 7.47 -5.80 -1.19
N THR A 198 8.23 -5.76 -0.11
CA THR A 198 8.57 -6.97 0.67
C THR A 198 7.30 -7.66 1.19
N GLY A 199 6.34 -6.89 1.73
CA GLY A 199 5.06 -7.44 2.17
C GLY A 199 4.22 -8.07 1.05
N ILE A 200 4.42 -7.64 -0.21
CA ILE A 200 3.79 -8.31 -1.38
C ILE A 200 4.43 -9.67 -1.64
N LYS A 201 5.76 -9.78 -1.58
CA LYS A 201 6.47 -11.07 -1.78
C LYS A 201 6.09 -12.11 -0.72
N GLU A 202 5.69 -11.69 0.46
CA GLU A 202 5.35 -12.52 1.61
C GLU A 202 3.85 -12.82 1.74
N ILE A 203 3.04 -12.48 0.73
CA ILE A 203 1.60 -12.75 0.77
C ILE A 203 1.34 -14.25 0.98
N LYS A 204 0.70 -14.55 2.10
CA LYS A 204 0.17 -15.88 2.42
C LYS A 204 -1.33 -15.77 2.68
N CYS A 205 -2.05 -16.78 2.28
CA CYS A 205 -3.49 -16.84 2.49
C CYS A 205 -3.83 -17.91 3.51
N VAL A 206 -4.68 -17.55 4.44
CA VAL A 206 -5.23 -18.45 5.44
C VAL A 206 -6.63 -18.87 5.01
N VAL A 207 -6.93 -20.15 5.14
CA VAL A 207 -8.25 -20.71 4.81
C VAL A 207 -9.17 -20.54 6.03
N THR A 208 -10.42 -20.15 5.79
CA THR A 208 -11.43 -19.87 6.85
C THR A 208 -11.70 -21.06 7.77
N GLU A 209 -11.53 -22.27 7.25
CA GLU A 209 -11.84 -23.51 7.98
C GLU A 209 -10.81 -23.83 9.07
N GLU A 210 -9.61 -23.28 8.96
CA GLU A 210 -8.51 -23.55 9.91
C GLU A 210 -8.47 -22.55 11.07
N ASP A 211 -8.56 -21.24 10.75
CA ASP A 211 -8.50 -20.14 11.72
C ASP A 211 -9.23 -18.90 11.20
N TYR A 212 -10.41 -18.63 11.75
CA TYR A 212 -11.21 -17.47 11.34
C TYR A 212 -10.57 -16.13 11.69
N ASP A 213 -9.88 -16.01 12.82
CA ASP A 213 -9.24 -14.75 13.21
C ASP A 213 -8.03 -14.46 12.33
N ALA A 214 -7.22 -15.47 12.00
CA ALA A 214 -6.12 -15.35 11.06
C ALA A 214 -6.61 -15.03 9.64
N PHE A 215 -7.74 -15.61 9.20
CA PHE A 215 -8.38 -15.25 7.94
C PHE A 215 -8.83 -13.78 7.90
N CYS A 216 -9.48 -13.29 8.96
CA CYS A 216 -9.88 -11.89 9.08
C CYS A 216 -8.67 -10.95 9.07
N ALA A 217 -7.59 -11.31 9.78
CA ALA A 217 -6.34 -10.56 9.79
C ALA A 217 -5.71 -10.49 8.38
N SER A 218 -5.64 -11.61 7.67
CA SER A 218 -5.11 -11.69 6.29
C SER A 218 -5.92 -10.83 5.32
N ASN A 219 -7.25 -10.81 5.43
CA ASN A 219 -8.09 -9.95 4.58
C ASN A 219 -7.88 -8.47 4.87
N LYS A 220 -7.78 -8.08 6.15
CA LYS A 220 -7.48 -6.71 6.54
C LYS A 220 -6.11 -6.25 6.03
N GLU A 221 -5.12 -7.12 6.10
CA GLU A 221 -3.79 -6.84 5.57
C GLU A 221 -3.84 -6.65 4.04
N ASN A 222 -4.63 -7.44 3.33
CA ASN A 222 -4.82 -7.26 1.90
C ASN A 222 -5.53 -5.93 1.56
N ASP A 223 -6.52 -5.51 2.36
CA ASP A 223 -7.16 -4.21 2.19
C ASP A 223 -6.18 -3.05 2.45
N THR A 224 -5.30 -3.20 3.44
CA THR A 224 -4.18 -2.28 3.68
C THR A 224 -3.25 -2.19 2.47
N ARG A 225 -2.85 -3.32 1.87
CA ARG A 225 -2.02 -3.34 0.65
C ARG A 225 -2.71 -2.64 -0.53
N LYS A 226 -4.00 -2.88 -0.73
CA LYS A 226 -4.78 -2.19 -1.78
C LYS A 226 -4.82 -0.67 -1.59
N ALA A 227 -5.04 -0.21 -0.37
CA ALA A 227 -5.04 1.21 -0.06
C ALA A 227 -3.66 1.84 -0.29
N LEU A 228 -2.58 1.18 0.16
CA LEU A 228 -1.21 1.62 -0.10
C LEU A 228 -0.87 1.62 -1.59
N THR A 229 -1.33 0.62 -2.36
CA THR A 229 -1.18 0.61 -3.83
C THR A 229 -1.74 1.89 -4.44
N THR A 230 -2.97 2.26 -4.07
CA THR A 230 -3.60 3.49 -4.55
C THR A 230 -2.79 4.73 -4.14
N PHE A 231 -2.32 4.79 -2.90
CA PHE A 231 -1.52 5.91 -2.41
C PHE A 231 -0.18 6.02 -3.15
N ILE A 232 0.54 4.92 -3.37
CA ILE A 232 1.80 4.89 -4.13
C ILE A 232 1.59 5.39 -5.57
N VAL A 233 0.50 5.01 -6.21
CA VAL A 233 0.16 5.54 -7.55
C VAL A 233 -0.11 7.05 -7.51
N GLN A 234 -0.79 7.56 -6.49
CA GLN A 234 -1.00 9.00 -6.37
C GLN A 234 0.32 9.73 -6.08
N LEU A 235 1.21 9.17 -5.24
CA LEU A 235 2.57 9.70 -5.04
C LEU A 235 3.39 9.70 -6.34
N MET A 236 3.21 8.71 -7.21
CA MET A 236 3.82 8.69 -8.55
C MET A 236 3.27 9.83 -9.42
N LYS A 237 1.95 10.05 -9.42
CA LYS A 237 1.31 11.14 -10.18
C LYS A 237 1.79 12.53 -9.73
N THR A 238 2.09 12.70 -8.45
CA THR A 238 2.66 13.95 -7.91
C THR A 238 4.18 14.08 -8.12
N GLY A 239 4.84 13.04 -8.66
CA GLY A 239 6.28 13.05 -8.92
C GLY A 239 7.16 12.69 -7.72
N ILE A 240 6.59 12.38 -6.56
CA ILE A 240 7.32 11.94 -5.35
C ILE A 240 7.96 10.56 -5.57
N VAL A 241 7.20 9.65 -6.18
CA VAL A 241 7.70 8.31 -6.50
C VAL A 241 8.03 8.25 -8.00
N PRO A 242 9.27 7.87 -8.38
CA PRO A 242 9.63 7.72 -9.77
C PRO A 242 8.76 6.69 -10.50
N LYS A 243 8.35 6.99 -11.73
CA LYS A 243 7.54 6.08 -12.58
C LYS A 243 8.23 4.73 -12.80
N LEU A 244 9.55 4.73 -12.98
CA LEU A 244 10.36 3.51 -13.10
C LEU A 244 10.28 2.64 -11.85
N ARG A 245 10.23 3.23 -10.65
CA ARG A 245 10.08 2.48 -9.40
C ARG A 245 8.74 1.75 -9.33
N VAL A 246 7.67 2.42 -9.74
CA VAL A 246 6.33 1.78 -9.79
C VAL A 246 6.27 0.69 -10.86
N LEU A 247 6.90 0.89 -12.02
CA LEU A 247 7.00 -0.15 -13.04
C LEU A 247 7.81 -1.36 -12.55
N SER A 248 8.88 -1.15 -11.79
CA SER A 248 9.62 -2.24 -11.16
C SER A 248 8.75 -3.06 -10.20
N ILE A 249 7.87 -2.40 -9.44
CA ILE A 249 6.90 -3.09 -8.59
C ILE A 249 5.90 -3.89 -9.43
N ILE A 250 5.37 -3.30 -10.49
CA ILE A 250 4.41 -3.95 -11.40
C ILE A 250 5.05 -5.21 -12.02
N THR A 251 6.26 -5.10 -12.58
CA THR A 251 6.96 -6.25 -13.17
C THR A 251 7.27 -7.31 -12.11
N GLY A 252 7.72 -6.91 -10.92
CA GLY A 252 7.96 -7.85 -9.84
C GLY A 252 6.70 -8.59 -9.36
N ILE A 253 5.53 -7.91 -9.30
CA ILE A 253 4.25 -8.59 -9.03
C ILE A 253 3.92 -9.57 -10.15
N GLN A 254 4.16 -9.19 -11.41
CA GLN A 254 3.94 -10.06 -12.56
C GLN A 254 4.82 -11.32 -12.50
N ASP A 255 6.09 -11.17 -12.14
CA ASP A 255 7.02 -12.30 -12.01
C ASP A 255 6.57 -13.26 -10.89
N ILE A 256 6.15 -12.73 -9.74
CA ILE A 256 5.59 -13.55 -8.65
C ILE A 256 4.33 -14.28 -9.11
N ILE A 257 3.44 -13.65 -9.87
CA ILE A 257 2.23 -14.28 -10.39
C ILE A 257 2.59 -15.42 -11.36
N VAL A 258 3.59 -15.23 -12.24
CA VAL A 258 4.06 -16.28 -13.17
C VAL A 258 4.53 -17.52 -12.42
N GLU A 259 5.24 -17.34 -11.32
CA GLU A 259 5.68 -18.47 -10.46
C GLU A 259 4.49 -19.11 -9.74
N LYS A 260 3.67 -18.29 -9.09
CA LYS A 260 2.55 -18.75 -8.26
C LYS A 260 1.45 -19.48 -9.02
N VAL A 261 1.19 -19.16 -10.29
CA VAL A 261 0.17 -19.87 -11.08
C VAL A 261 0.53 -21.31 -11.40
N GLU A 262 1.83 -21.68 -11.31
CA GLU A 262 2.31 -23.05 -11.49
C GLU A 262 2.36 -23.84 -10.17
N GLU A 263 2.25 -23.18 -9.02
CA GLU A 263 2.18 -23.84 -7.72
C GLU A 263 0.78 -24.42 -7.48
N GLU A 264 0.68 -25.47 -6.68
CA GLU A 264 -0.59 -26.01 -6.21
C GLU A 264 -1.08 -25.20 -4.98
N ASN A 265 -2.39 -25.01 -4.88
CA ASN A 265 -3.05 -24.32 -3.74
C ASN A 265 -2.70 -22.84 -3.57
N ALA A 266 -2.12 -22.16 -4.57
CA ALA A 266 -1.79 -20.73 -4.53
C ALA A 266 -2.86 -19.82 -5.16
N VAL A 267 -4.10 -20.31 -5.33
CA VAL A 267 -5.20 -19.58 -5.99
C VAL A 267 -5.49 -18.25 -5.30
N ASN A 268 -5.57 -18.24 -3.97
CA ASN A 268 -5.90 -17.04 -3.19
C ASN A 268 -4.77 -16.00 -3.26
N GLU A 269 -3.51 -16.42 -3.27
CA GLU A 269 -2.35 -15.56 -3.44
C GLU A 269 -2.35 -14.91 -4.83
N VAL A 270 -2.59 -15.71 -5.87
CA VAL A 270 -2.70 -15.22 -7.26
C VAL A 270 -3.83 -14.21 -7.39
N GLU A 271 -4.99 -14.44 -6.78
CA GLU A 271 -6.09 -13.49 -6.79
C GLU A 271 -5.71 -12.17 -6.12
N LYS A 272 -5.11 -12.21 -4.92
CA LYS A 272 -4.68 -11.00 -4.21
C LYS A 272 -3.62 -10.21 -4.98
N LEU A 273 -2.62 -10.89 -5.54
CA LEU A 273 -1.59 -10.26 -6.37
C LEU A 273 -2.19 -9.63 -7.63
N THR A 274 -3.13 -10.32 -8.28
CA THR A 274 -3.80 -9.81 -9.48
C THR A 274 -4.68 -8.59 -9.16
N GLU A 275 -5.31 -8.53 -7.98
CA GLU A 275 -6.06 -7.35 -7.51
C GLU A 275 -5.13 -6.14 -7.33
N LEU A 276 -3.93 -6.31 -6.76
CA LEU A 276 -2.95 -5.23 -6.62
C LEU A 276 -2.46 -4.76 -7.99
N LEU A 277 -2.14 -5.70 -8.89
CA LEU A 277 -1.74 -5.40 -10.25
C LEU A 277 -2.82 -4.60 -11.00
N PHE A 278 -4.10 -5.02 -10.87
CA PHE A 278 -5.23 -4.30 -11.45
C PHE A 278 -5.32 -2.85 -10.98
N LEU A 279 -5.11 -2.60 -9.68
CA LEU A 279 -5.11 -1.24 -9.14
C LEU A 279 -3.96 -0.39 -9.73
N PHE A 280 -2.74 -0.93 -9.82
CA PHE A 280 -1.63 -0.22 -10.46
C PHE A 280 -1.93 0.14 -11.92
N VAL A 281 -2.49 -0.80 -12.68
CA VAL A 281 -2.84 -0.59 -14.09
C VAL A 281 -3.98 0.42 -14.23
N LYS A 282 -5.06 0.22 -13.50
CA LYS A 282 -6.25 1.07 -13.55
C LYS A 282 -5.93 2.53 -13.24
N GLU A 283 -5.18 2.75 -12.16
CA GLU A 283 -4.92 4.10 -11.65
C GLU A 283 -3.68 4.75 -12.29
N GLY A 284 -2.72 3.95 -12.78
CA GLY A 284 -1.39 4.42 -13.20
C GLY A 284 -1.10 4.38 -14.69
N LYS A 285 -1.85 3.64 -15.51
CA LYS A 285 -1.53 3.35 -16.92
C LYS A 285 -1.11 4.59 -17.73
N GLY A 286 -1.85 5.69 -17.62
CA GLY A 286 -1.59 6.93 -18.37
C GLY A 286 -0.26 7.60 -18.03
N GLN A 287 0.40 7.19 -16.94
CA GLN A 287 1.70 7.72 -16.53
C GLN A 287 2.88 6.94 -17.15
N PHE A 288 2.63 5.75 -17.68
CA PHE A 288 3.67 4.84 -18.20
C PHE A 288 3.88 4.98 -19.72
N GLU A 289 3.09 5.78 -20.40
CA GLU A 289 3.17 6.01 -21.84
C GLU A 289 4.25 7.04 -22.23
N GLU A 290 5.00 7.58 -21.25
CA GLU A 290 6.10 8.50 -21.49
C GLU A 290 7.36 7.79 -21.99
N VAL A 291 8.19 8.50 -22.79
CA VAL A 291 9.37 7.98 -23.51
C VAL A 291 10.31 7.12 -22.63
N LYS A 292 10.53 7.50 -21.36
CA LYS A 292 11.45 6.76 -20.45
C LYS A 292 10.90 5.44 -19.91
N THR A 293 9.58 5.29 -19.86
CA THR A 293 8.89 4.14 -19.24
C THR A 293 8.16 3.28 -20.26
N GLU A 294 7.91 3.82 -21.43
CA GLU A 294 7.11 3.25 -22.51
C GLU A 294 7.60 1.85 -22.92
N TRP A 295 8.92 1.66 -23.00
CA TRP A 295 9.49 0.39 -23.43
C TRP A 295 9.14 -0.76 -22.47
N ILE A 296 9.35 -0.59 -21.16
CA ILE A 296 9.03 -1.61 -20.15
C ILE A 296 7.52 -1.86 -20.15
N TRP A 297 6.72 -0.79 -20.19
CA TRP A 297 5.29 -0.89 -20.21
C TRP A 297 4.78 -1.67 -21.42
N LYS A 298 5.22 -1.31 -22.64
CA LYS A 298 4.76 -1.93 -23.89
C LYS A 298 5.32 -3.33 -24.11
N HIS A 299 6.56 -3.62 -23.70
CA HIS A 299 7.23 -4.87 -24.06
C HIS A 299 7.28 -5.90 -22.94
N LYS A 300 7.07 -5.49 -21.67
CA LYS A 300 6.99 -6.42 -20.55
C LYS A 300 5.57 -6.48 -19.97
N CYS A 301 5.03 -5.34 -19.52
CA CYS A 301 3.79 -5.34 -18.74
C CYS A 301 2.57 -5.69 -19.60
N ILE A 302 2.37 -5.04 -20.74
CA ILE A 302 1.21 -5.25 -21.62
C ILE A 302 1.14 -6.68 -22.18
N PRO A 303 2.21 -7.27 -22.74
CA PRO A 303 2.14 -8.63 -23.29
C PRO A 303 1.74 -9.68 -22.26
N MET A 304 2.21 -9.54 -21.02
CA MET A 304 1.80 -10.44 -19.97
C MET A 304 0.31 -10.30 -19.64
N ILE A 305 -0.21 -9.08 -19.48
CA ILE A 305 -1.63 -8.82 -19.26
C ILE A 305 -2.45 -9.46 -20.40
N GLN A 306 -2.05 -9.27 -21.66
CA GLN A 306 -2.72 -9.83 -22.82
C GLN A 306 -2.68 -11.36 -22.86
N THR A 307 -1.61 -11.96 -22.38
CA THR A 307 -1.43 -13.42 -22.30
C THR A 307 -2.34 -14.01 -21.24
N PHE A 308 -2.33 -13.47 -20.02
CA PHE A 308 -3.15 -13.95 -18.92
C PHE A 308 -4.64 -13.73 -19.14
N ALA A 309 -5.03 -12.68 -19.87
CA ALA A 309 -6.41 -12.44 -20.26
C ALA A 309 -6.98 -13.48 -21.26
N LYS A 310 -6.12 -14.31 -21.88
CA LYS A 310 -6.54 -15.39 -22.79
C LYS A 310 -6.66 -16.74 -22.11
N TYR A 311 -6.15 -16.89 -20.89
CA TYR A 311 -6.24 -18.15 -20.17
C TYR A 311 -7.68 -18.50 -19.83
N LYS A 312 -7.91 -19.80 -19.70
CA LYS A 312 -9.15 -20.38 -19.18
C LYS A 312 -8.89 -20.96 -17.81
N LYS A 313 -9.95 -21.17 -17.06
CA LYS A 313 -9.87 -21.92 -15.81
C LYS A 313 -9.24 -23.29 -16.10
N ASN A 314 -8.24 -23.68 -15.34
CA ASN A 314 -7.44 -24.92 -15.45
C ASN A 314 -6.30 -24.88 -16.50
N ASP A 315 -6.06 -23.80 -17.23
CA ASP A 315 -4.85 -23.68 -18.07
C ASP A 315 -3.57 -23.63 -17.23
N LYS A 316 -3.70 -23.18 -15.98
CA LYS A 316 -2.64 -23.13 -14.95
C LYS A 316 -3.18 -23.69 -13.63
N LYS A 317 -2.28 -24.22 -12.77
CA LYS A 317 -2.68 -24.88 -11.52
C LYS A 317 -3.43 -23.98 -10.56
N SER A 318 -3.01 -22.73 -10.42
CA SER A 318 -3.54 -21.77 -9.47
C SER A 318 -4.13 -20.51 -10.11
N ILE A 319 -4.67 -20.62 -11.34
CA ILE A 319 -5.40 -19.53 -11.96
C ILE A 319 -6.92 -19.69 -11.74
N SER A 320 -7.56 -18.65 -11.19
CA SER A 320 -9.01 -18.63 -11.00
C SER A 320 -9.71 -17.80 -12.07
N SER A 321 -11.03 -18.02 -12.22
CA SER A 321 -11.86 -17.18 -13.09
C SER A 321 -11.80 -15.70 -12.67
N ARG A 322 -11.72 -15.41 -11.36
CA ARG A 322 -11.61 -14.04 -10.84
C ARG A 322 -10.32 -13.36 -11.30
N ALA A 323 -9.19 -14.06 -11.21
CA ALA A 323 -7.91 -13.54 -11.70
C ALA A 323 -7.97 -13.29 -13.22
N ILE A 324 -8.54 -14.22 -14.00
CA ILE A 324 -8.70 -14.06 -15.45
C ILE A 324 -9.57 -12.82 -15.77
N PHE A 325 -10.70 -12.63 -15.08
CA PHE A 325 -11.54 -11.44 -15.29
C PHE A 325 -10.79 -10.13 -14.97
N ASN A 326 -10.01 -10.09 -13.89
CA ASN A 326 -9.16 -8.92 -13.61
C ASN A 326 -8.18 -8.65 -14.76
N TYR A 327 -7.59 -9.69 -15.37
CA TYR A 327 -6.72 -9.53 -16.55
C TYR A 327 -7.48 -9.07 -17.79
N MET A 328 -8.72 -9.56 -18.00
CA MET A 328 -9.58 -9.08 -19.09
C MET A 328 -9.94 -7.60 -18.91
N ASP A 329 -10.26 -7.19 -17.68
CA ASP A 329 -10.54 -5.80 -17.35
C ASP A 329 -9.30 -4.92 -17.54
N MET A 330 -8.12 -5.37 -17.08
CA MET A 330 -6.85 -4.67 -17.35
C MET A 330 -6.60 -4.51 -18.86
N LYS A 331 -6.81 -5.59 -19.64
CA LYS A 331 -6.68 -5.56 -21.10
C LYS A 331 -7.65 -4.57 -21.75
N ALA A 332 -8.86 -4.45 -21.24
CA ALA A 332 -9.87 -3.51 -21.76
C ALA A 332 -9.50 -2.04 -21.44
N LEU A 333 -8.68 -1.82 -20.42
CA LEU A 333 -8.17 -0.51 -20.07
C LEU A 333 -6.98 -0.07 -20.96
N LEU A 334 -6.26 -0.98 -21.59
CA LEU A 334 -5.07 -0.73 -22.42
C LEU A 334 -5.45 -0.32 -23.83
#